data_e3243def700988bfaa77c3c87ead43ce
#
_entry.id   e3243def700988bfaa77c3c87ead43ce
#
_cell.length_a   1.000
_cell.length_b   1.000
_cell.length_c   1.000
_cell.angle_alpha   90.00
_cell.angle_beta   90.00
_cell.angle_gamma   90.00
#
_symmetry.space_group_name_H-M   'P 1'
#
loop_
_entity.id
_entity.type
_entity.pdbx_description
1 polymer ?
#
loop_
_entity_poly.entity_id
_entity_poly.type
_entity_poly.pdbx_seq_one_letter_code
_entity_poly.pdbx_strand_id
1 'polypeptide(L)' 'VPLTVHHAIADVPGLLSVEMIVSKARIVAQALHRDFGIAAPRLAVCGLNPHAGEQGRIGHEDAETIAPAIAQLRADGID' A
#
# COMPACT_ATOMS: atom_id res chain seq x y z
N VAL A 1 -1.55 8.72 3.80
CA VAL A 1 -0.68 9.05 2.66
C VAL A 1 -1.25 8.39 1.40
N PRO A 2 -1.67 9.17 0.41
CA PRO A 2 -2.18 8.57 -0.83
C PRO A 2 -1.04 8.04 -1.69
N LEU A 3 -1.30 6.89 -2.36
CA LEU A 3 -0.35 6.32 -3.32
C LEU A 3 -0.38 7.07 -4.65
N THR A 4 -1.56 7.51 -5.06
CA THR A 4 -1.76 8.21 -6.32
C THR A 4 -2.43 9.55 -6.08
N VAL A 5 -2.02 10.56 -6.86
CA VAL A 5 -2.59 11.91 -6.81
C VAL A 5 -2.72 12.44 -8.22
N HIS A 6 -3.73 13.27 -8.45
CA HIS A 6 -3.94 13.94 -9.74
C HIS A 6 -4.14 12.98 -10.93
N HIS A 7 -4.72 11.80 -10.68
CA HIS A 7 -5.03 10.82 -11.71
C HIS A 7 -6.54 10.62 -11.81
N ALA A 8 -7.04 10.31 -13.00
CA ALA A 8 -8.43 9.92 -13.17
C ALA A 8 -8.67 8.59 -12.45
N ILE A 9 -9.86 8.43 -11.87
CA ILE A 9 -10.19 7.20 -11.12
C ILE A 9 -10.02 5.96 -12.01
N ALA A 10 -10.37 6.06 -13.30
CA ALA A 10 -10.25 4.94 -14.22
C ALA A 10 -8.80 4.48 -14.44
N ASP A 11 -7.82 5.36 -14.22
CA ASP A 11 -6.40 5.05 -14.44
C ASP A 11 -5.73 4.46 -13.20
N VAL A 12 -6.32 4.61 -12.03
CA VAL A 12 -5.70 4.21 -10.76
C VAL A 12 -5.35 2.72 -10.70
N PRO A 13 -6.23 1.77 -11.07
CA PRO A 13 -5.86 0.35 -11.01
C PRO A 13 -4.63 0.00 -11.84
N GLY A 14 -4.48 0.60 -13.01
CA GLY A 14 -3.34 0.36 -13.88
C GLY A 14 -2.03 0.95 -13.38
N LEU A 15 -2.10 1.92 -12.46
CA LEU A 15 -0.92 2.54 -11.86
C LEU A 15 -0.40 1.78 -10.66
N LEU A 16 -1.22 0.91 -10.06
CA LEU A 16 -0.81 0.16 -8.87
C LEU A 16 0.18 -0.94 -9.25
N SER A 17 1.24 -1.05 -8.45
CA SER A 17 2.20 -2.14 -8.55
C SER A 17 2.73 -2.47 -7.16
N VAL A 18 3.27 -3.68 -7.00
CA VAL A 18 3.92 -4.08 -5.76
C VAL A 18 5.08 -3.13 -5.45
N GLU A 19 5.90 -2.82 -6.45
CA GLU A 19 7.06 -1.92 -6.27
C GLU A 19 6.62 -0.52 -5.82
N MET A 20 5.57 0.02 -6.38
CA MET A 20 5.08 1.35 -6.00
C MET A 20 4.61 1.37 -4.54
N ILE A 21 3.83 0.38 -4.14
CA ILE A 21 3.32 0.28 -2.78
C ILE A 21 4.47 0.12 -1.79
N VAL A 22 5.39 -0.80 -2.06
CA VAL A 22 6.55 -1.08 -1.20
C VAL A 22 7.44 0.16 -1.09
N SER A 23 7.73 0.82 -2.20
CA SER A 23 8.57 2.02 -2.22
C SER A 23 7.97 3.15 -1.40
N LYS A 24 6.67 3.43 -1.58
CA LYS A 24 5.98 4.47 -0.82
C LYS A 24 5.91 4.13 0.66
N ALA A 25 5.58 2.89 0.99
CA ALA A 25 5.49 2.46 2.38
C ALA A 25 6.83 2.57 3.10
N ARG A 26 7.92 2.25 2.43
CA ARG A 26 9.27 2.42 3.02
C ARG A 26 9.58 3.88 3.31
N ILE A 27 9.23 4.78 2.40
CA ILE A 27 9.41 6.23 2.62
C ILE A 27 8.62 6.68 3.85
N VAL A 28 7.37 6.25 3.95
CA VAL A 28 6.50 6.58 5.10
C VAL A 28 7.09 6.04 6.40
N ALA A 29 7.50 4.77 6.43
CA ALA A 29 8.06 4.15 7.62
C ALA A 29 9.35 4.83 8.06
N GLN A 30 10.23 5.16 7.12
CA GLN A 30 11.47 5.88 7.41
C GLN A 30 11.20 7.28 7.95
N ALA A 31 10.24 8.00 7.36
CA ALA A 31 9.88 9.34 7.81
C ALA A 31 9.28 9.31 9.23
N LEU A 32 8.42 8.34 9.51
CA LEU A 32 7.83 8.19 10.84
C LEU A 32 8.90 7.90 11.90
N HIS A 33 9.89 7.08 11.55
CA HIS A 33 10.99 6.77 12.45
C HIS A 33 11.93 7.97 12.63
N ARG A 34 12.43 8.52 11.53
CA ARG A 34 13.46 9.58 11.54
C ARG A 34 12.91 10.92 12.01
N ASP A 35 11.76 11.35 11.46
CA ASP A 35 11.25 12.70 11.65
C ASP A 35 10.26 12.80 12.81
N PHE A 36 9.57 11.71 13.14
CA PHE A 36 8.55 11.69 14.20
C PHE A 36 8.96 10.84 15.41
N GLY A 37 10.14 10.21 15.36
CA GLY A 37 10.67 9.46 16.50
C GLY A 37 9.94 8.18 16.84
N ILE A 38 9.17 7.61 15.91
CA ILE A 38 8.44 6.36 16.15
C ILE A 38 9.38 5.18 15.86
N ALA A 39 9.76 4.43 16.91
CA ALA A 39 10.80 3.40 16.79
C ALA A 39 10.40 2.25 15.87
N ALA A 40 9.14 1.82 15.93
CA ALA A 40 8.64 0.70 15.13
C ALA A 40 7.27 1.08 14.54
N PRO A 41 7.25 1.90 13.47
CA PRO A 41 5.99 2.38 12.91
C PRO A 41 5.17 1.23 12.34
N ARG A 42 3.86 1.31 12.56
CA ARG A 42 2.89 0.36 12.03
C ARG A 42 2.07 1.05 10.96
N LEU A 43 1.95 0.39 9.81
CA LEU A 43 1.24 0.94 8.65
C LEU A 43 0.00 0.12 8.36
N ALA A 44 -1.11 0.79 8.11
CA ALA A 44 -2.33 0.16 7.61
C ALA A 44 -2.49 0.54 6.14
N VAL A 45 -2.66 -0.45 5.28
CA VAL A 45 -2.88 -0.24 3.85
C VAL A 45 -4.34 -0.50 3.55
N CYS A 46 -5.03 0.53 3.09
CA CYS A 46 -6.44 0.43 2.73
C CYS A 46 -6.61 -0.31 1.40
N GLY A 47 -7.77 -0.94 1.23
CA GLY A 47 -8.12 -1.52 -0.05
C GLY A 47 -8.33 -0.47 -1.13
N LEU A 48 -8.34 -0.90 -2.37
CA LEU A 48 -8.55 -0.01 -3.51
C LEU A 48 -9.97 0.59 -3.50
N ASN A 49 -10.95 -0.19 -3.05
CA ASN A 49 -12.33 0.25 -2.94
C ASN A 49 -12.89 -0.13 -1.56
N PRO A 50 -14.10 0.38 -1.19
CA PRO A 50 -14.65 0.13 0.16
C PRO A 50 -14.87 -1.34 0.50
N HIS A 51 -14.92 -2.21 -0.49
CA HIS A 51 -15.14 -3.64 -0.30
C HIS A 51 -13.87 -4.47 -0.45
N ALA A 52 -12.72 -3.84 -0.69
CA ALA A 52 -11.43 -4.51 -0.94
C ALA A 52 -11.54 -5.63 -1.98
N GLY A 53 -12.36 -5.40 -3.02
CA GLY A 53 -12.60 -6.40 -4.07
C GLY A 53 -13.46 -7.57 -3.63
N GLU A 54 -13.95 -7.60 -2.38
CA GLU A 54 -14.77 -8.69 -1.82
C GLU A 54 -14.17 -10.07 -2.11
N GLN A 55 -12.89 -10.27 -1.77
CA GLN A 55 -12.15 -11.51 -1.99
C GLN A 55 -12.11 -11.91 -3.48
N GLY A 56 -12.02 -10.92 -4.36
CA GLY A 56 -11.92 -11.11 -5.80
C GLY A 56 -13.24 -11.02 -6.55
N ARG A 57 -14.36 -10.78 -5.89
CA ARG A 57 -15.66 -10.66 -6.53
C ARG A 57 -15.86 -9.33 -7.26
N ILE A 58 -15.24 -8.24 -6.74
CA ILE A 58 -15.37 -6.89 -7.27
C ILE A 58 -14.01 -6.36 -7.71
N GLY A 59 -13.08 -7.23 -8.10
CA GLY A 59 -11.74 -6.86 -8.52
C GLY A 59 -10.68 -7.71 -7.85
N HIS A 60 -9.48 -7.67 -8.40
CA HIS A 60 -8.39 -8.55 -7.97
C HIS A 60 -7.18 -7.77 -7.43
N GLU A 61 -7.25 -6.43 -7.37
CA GLU A 61 -6.11 -5.59 -7.01
C GLU A 61 -5.63 -5.85 -5.59
N ASP A 62 -6.56 -6.11 -4.65
CA ASP A 62 -6.19 -6.44 -3.27
C ASP A 62 -5.46 -7.77 -3.18
N ALA A 63 -5.93 -8.79 -3.91
CA ALA A 63 -5.31 -10.12 -3.89
C ALA A 63 -4.02 -10.19 -4.70
N GLU A 64 -3.97 -9.51 -5.86
CA GLU A 64 -2.88 -9.64 -6.81
C GLU A 64 -1.77 -8.61 -6.64
N THR A 65 -2.06 -7.47 -6.01
CA THR A 65 -1.10 -6.37 -5.87
C THR A 65 -0.92 -5.93 -4.42
N ILE A 66 -1.99 -5.58 -3.74
CA ILE A 66 -1.90 -4.99 -2.39
C ILE A 66 -1.43 -6.02 -1.36
N ALA A 67 -2.05 -7.20 -1.33
CA ALA A 67 -1.67 -8.23 -0.37
C ALA A 67 -0.22 -8.72 -0.55
N PRO A 68 0.27 -8.97 -1.79
CA PRO A 68 1.69 -9.30 -1.98
C PRO A 68 2.63 -8.18 -1.53
N ALA A 69 2.27 -6.92 -1.75
CA ALA A 69 3.09 -5.79 -1.29
C ALA A 69 3.19 -5.76 0.24
N ILE A 70 2.09 -5.97 0.94
CA ILE A 70 2.06 -6.03 2.40
C ILE A 70 2.93 -7.19 2.90
N ALA A 71 2.83 -8.37 2.26
CA ALA A 71 3.65 -9.52 2.63
C ALA A 71 5.14 -9.23 2.48
N GLN A 72 5.54 -8.55 1.39
CA GLN A 72 6.92 -8.16 1.18
C GLN A 72 7.40 -7.16 2.24
N LEU A 73 6.59 -6.18 2.60
CA LEU A 73 6.94 -5.21 3.63
C LEU A 73 7.12 -5.88 4.98
N ARG A 74 6.28 -6.83 5.34
CA ARG A 74 6.43 -7.59 6.57
C ARG A 74 7.70 -8.43 6.59
N ALA A 75 8.04 -9.05 5.46
CA ALA A 75 9.28 -9.80 5.32
C ALA A 75 10.51 -8.88 5.49
N ASP A 76 10.39 -7.61 5.12
CA ASP A 76 11.44 -6.60 5.28
C ASP A 76 11.44 -5.94 6.66
N GLY A 77 10.59 -6.38 7.58
CA GLY A 77 10.54 -5.86 8.94
C GLY A 77 9.63 -4.65 9.15
N ILE A 78 8.82 -4.28 8.18
CA ILE A 78 7.84 -3.20 8.29
C ILE A 78 6.47 -3.80 8.58
N ASP A 79 5.93 -3.47 9.73
CA ASP A 79 4.64 -4.02 10.19
C ASP A 79 3.42 -3.26 9.64
#